data_185daf121a7cc23eea9b4d6ed77b199d
#
_entry.id   185daf121a7cc23eea9b4d6ed77b199d
#
_cell.length_a   1.000
_cell.length_b   1.000
_cell.length_c   1.000
_cell.angle_alpha   90.00
_cell.angle_beta   90.00
_cell.angle_gamma   90.00
#
_symmetry.space_group_name_H-M   'P 1'
#
loop_
_entity.id
_entity.type
_entity.pdbx_description
1 polymer ?
#
loop_
_entity_poly.entity_id
_entity_poly.type
_entity_poly.pdbx_seq_one_letter_code
_entity_poly.pdbx_strand_id
1 'polypeptide(L)'
;MTDYRRFGHTIKEHHLEVPWDYSNPHGTFGLYAREIIPPGGEGLPALLYLQGGPGFPAPRPLTPTGLIGKALERYRVILMDQRGTGRSHRIDALSPAAERTAAHLALLRQDNIVRDAERLREHLGLEKWSLFGQSFGGFCITAYLSQAPEHIEHAFFTGGIPTLK
;
A
#
# COMPACT_ATOMS: atom_id res chain seq x y z
N MET A 1 -17.88 0.08 1.84
CA MET A 1 -17.03 1.24 1.48
C MET A 1 -17.56 2.41 2.26
N THR A 2 -16.72 3.10 3.03
CA THR A 2 -17.12 4.29 3.81
C THR A 2 -16.48 5.49 3.16
N ASP A 3 -17.31 6.40 2.66
CA ASP A 3 -16.87 7.63 2.00
C ASP A 3 -17.21 8.82 2.91
N TYR A 4 -16.25 9.69 3.11
CA TYR A 4 -16.45 10.92 3.90
C TYR A 4 -15.60 12.08 3.36
N ARG A 5 -15.95 13.30 3.70
CA ARG A 5 -15.18 14.50 3.33
C ARG A 5 -14.32 14.98 4.48
N ARG A 6 -13.08 15.34 4.15
CA ARG A 6 -12.16 15.96 5.11
C ARG A 6 -11.27 16.97 4.40
N PHE A 7 -11.24 18.21 4.90
CA PHE A 7 -10.44 19.31 4.34
C PHE A 7 -10.63 19.49 2.82
N GLY A 8 -11.87 19.41 2.35
CA GLY A 8 -12.21 19.56 0.93
C GLY A 8 -11.97 18.31 0.07
N HIS A 9 -11.28 17.29 0.59
CA HIS A 9 -11.01 16.04 -0.11
C HIS A 9 -12.08 14.98 0.18
N THR A 10 -12.34 14.14 -0.79
CA THR A 10 -13.11 12.90 -0.58
C THR A 10 -12.15 11.81 -0.11
N ILE A 11 -12.51 11.15 0.99
CA ILE A 11 -11.75 10.01 1.52
C ILE A 11 -12.60 8.76 1.32
N LYS A 12 -12.04 7.76 0.64
CA LYS A 12 -12.65 6.43 0.52
C LYS A 12 -11.82 5.42 1.29
N GLU A 13 -12.49 4.59 2.07
CA GLU A 13 -11.84 3.48 2.78
C GLU A 13 -12.14 2.16 2.06
N HIS A 14 -11.10 1.43 1.73
CA HIS A 14 -11.17 0.14 1.06
C HIS A 14 -10.78 -0.96 2.03
N HIS A 15 -11.55 -2.03 2.03
CA HIS A 15 -11.31 -3.24 2.81
C HIS A 15 -11.49 -4.44 1.87
N LEU A 16 -10.51 -5.30 1.80
CA LEU A 16 -10.59 -6.52 1.01
C LEU A 16 -9.88 -7.67 1.71
N GLU A 17 -10.40 -8.87 1.56
CA GLU A 17 -9.77 -10.08 2.10
C GLU A 17 -8.67 -10.55 1.15
N VAL A 18 -7.47 -10.76 1.69
CA VAL A 18 -6.32 -11.30 0.96
C VAL A 18 -5.71 -12.48 1.73
N PRO A 19 -5.11 -13.45 1.05
CA PRO A 19 -4.50 -14.59 1.72
C PRO A 19 -3.20 -14.20 2.43
N TRP A 20 -2.92 -14.83 3.58
CA TRP A 20 -1.61 -14.72 4.20
C TRP A 20 -0.51 -15.26 3.28
N ASP A 21 -0.71 -16.43 2.72
CA ASP A 21 0.21 -17.08 1.79
C ASP A 21 -0.47 -17.27 0.42
N TYR A 22 0.04 -16.60 -0.59
CA TYR A 22 -0.47 -16.71 -1.96
C TYR A 22 -0.12 -18.03 -2.64
N SER A 23 0.90 -18.74 -2.13
CA SER A 23 1.26 -20.09 -2.63
C SER A 23 0.43 -21.19 -1.99
N ASN A 24 -0.12 -20.94 -0.81
CA ASN A 24 -0.98 -21.84 -0.06
C ASN A 24 -2.10 -21.03 0.62
N PRO A 25 -3.19 -20.68 -0.08
CA PRO A 25 -4.17 -19.68 0.35
C PRO A 25 -5.10 -20.17 1.49
N HIS A 26 -4.52 -20.73 2.52
CA HIS A 26 -5.23 -21.09 3.75
C HIS A 26 -5.15 -19.92 4.75
N GLY A 27 -6.31 -19.38 5.10
CA GLY A 27 -6.43 -18.22 5.98
C GLY A 27 -6.23 -16.89 5.25
N THR A 28 -7.05 -15.92 5.60
CA THR A 28 -7.05 -14.57 5.05
C THR A 28 -6.92 -13.54 6.15
N PHE A 29 -6.65 -12.31 5.76
CA PHE A 29 -6.78 -11.14 6.62
C PHE A 29 -7.36 -9.97 5.83
N GLY A 30 -7.95 -9.01 6.55
CA GLY A 30 -8.46 -7.79 5.93
C GLY A 30 -7.33 -6.82 5.59
N LEU A 31 -7.09 -6.60 4.31
CA LEU A 31 -6.22 -5.54 3.81
C LEU A 31 -6.98 -4.21 3.80
N TYR A 32 -6.35 -3.16 4.32
CA TYR A 32 -6.92 -1.82 4.39
C TYR A 32 -6.13 -0.83 3.54
N ALA A 33 -6.87 0.01 2.82
CA ALA A 33 -6.31 1.17 2.14
C ALA A 33 -7.23 2.38 2.28
N ARG A 34 -6.63 3.55 2.26
CA ARG A 34 -7.33 4.83 2.20
C ARG A 34 -6.99 5.53 0.89
N GLU A 35 -8.00 5.92 0.15
CA GLU A 35 -7.86 6.74 -1.05
C GLU A 35 -8.24 8.19 -0.72
N ILE A 36 -7.36 9.12 -1.07
CA ILE A 36 -7.60 10.57 -0.94
C ILE A 36 -7.80 11.12 -2.36
N ILE A 37 -8.97 11.69 -2.59
CA ILE A 37 -9.35 12.26 -3.89
C ILE A 37 -9.47 13.77 -3.71
N PRO A 38 -8.68 14.58 -4.44
CA PRO A 38 -8.82 16.04 -4.38
C PRO A 38 -10.14 16.49 -5.01
N PRO A 39 -10.60 17.73 -4.76
CA PRO A 39 -11.81 18.27 -5.38
C PRO A 39 -11.76 18.13 -6.92
N GLY A 40 -12.78 17.48 -7.51
CA GLY A 40 -12.84 17.23 -8.96
C GLY A 40 -11.82 16.19 -9.47
N GLY A 41 -11.16 15.47 -8.57
CA GLY A 41 -10.07 14.55 -8.89
C GLY A 41 -10.47 13.08 -9.11
N GLU A 42 -11.76 12.78 -9.26
CA GLU A 42 -12.25 11.41 -9.46
C GLU A 42 -11.64 10.72 -10.69
N GLY A 43 -11.36 11.50 -11.74
CA GLY A 43 -10.73 11.03 -12.98
C GLY A 43 -9.20 11.09 -13.00
N LEU A 44 -8.55 11.55 -11.94
CA LEU A 44 -7.10 11.60 -11.87
C LEU A 44 -6.48 10.20 -11.82
N PRO A 45 -5.24 10.03 -12.36
CA PRO A 45 -4.51 8.79 -12.21
C PRO A 45 -4.25 8.48 -10.74
N ALA A 46 -4.09 7.19 -10.42
CA ALA A 46 -3.85 6.73 -9.07
C ALA A 46 -2.34 6.68 -8.75
N LEU A 47 -1.99 7.05 -7.51
CA LEU A 47 -0.66 6.89 -6.95
C LEU A 47 -0.73 6.03 -5.69
N LEU A 48 -0.16 4.83 -5.72
CA LEU A 48 0.02 4.02 -4.52
C LEU A 48 1.24 4.49 -3.74
N TYR A 49 1.04 4.82 -2.48
CA TYR A 49 2.11 5.16 -1.54
C TYR A 49 2.52 3.93 -0.74
N LEU A 50 3.77 3.50 -0.91
CA LEU A 50 4.39 2.39 -0.17
C LEU A 50 5.27 2.94 0.95
N GLN A 51 4.79 2.79 2.18
CA GLN A 51 5.45 3.30 3.39
C GLN A 51 6.77 2.57 3.65
N GLY A 52 7.71 3.32 4.24
CA GLY A 52 8.97 2.79 4.75
C GLY A 52 8.82 2.06 6.09
N GLY A 53 9.90 1.69 6.63
CA GLY A 53 10.02 0.93 7.88
C GLY A 53 11.03 -0.20 7.71
N PRO A 54 10.61 -1.46 7.61
CA PRO A 54 9.25 -2.05 7.59
C PRO A 54 8.48 -1.92 8.91
N GLY A 55 7.17 -2.25 8.88
CA GLY A 55 6.35 -2.37 10.09
C GLY A 55 5.54 -1.13 10.48
N PHE A 56 5.58 -0.07 9.68
CA PHE A 56 4.77 1.12 9.91
C PHE A 56 3.55 1.18 8.96
N PRO A 57 2.37 1.60 9.48
CA PRO A 57 1.21 1.84 8.63
C PRO A 57 1.46 3.02 7.69
N ALA A 58 0.68 3.11 6.62
CA ALA A 58 0.66 4.27 5.76
C ALA A 58 0.30 5.54 6.55
N PRO A 59 0.82 6.71 6.15
CA PRO A 59 0.56 7.95 6.89
C PRO A 59 -0.92 8.30 6.93
N ARG A 60 -1.33 8.99 7.99
CA ARG A 60 -2.69 9.49 8.23
C ARG A 60 -2.67 11.02 8.30
N PRO A 61 -2.40 11.71 7.18
CA PRO A 61 -2.29 13.17 7.22
C PRO A 61 -3.59 13.79 7.73
N LEU A 62 -3.48 14.64 8.74
CA LEU A 62 -4.61 15.46 9.20
C LEU A 62 -4.97 16.48 8.13
N THR A 63 -3.96 17.10 7.52
CA THR A 63 -4.07 18.02 6.40
C THR A 63 -3.11 17.53 5.30
N PRO A 64 -3.55 17.44 4.04
CA PRO A 64 -2.67 17.02 2.94
C PRO A 64 -1.64 18.11 2.63
N THR A 65 -0.48 18.00 3.24
CA THR A 65 0.67 18.90 3.04
C THR A 65 1.90 18.10 2.61
N GLY A 66 2.99 18.78 2.32
CA GLY A 66 4.24 18.16 1.92
C GLY A 66 4.08 17.30 0.67
N LEU A 67 4.69 16.13 0.68
CA LEU A 67 4.70 15.22 -0.46
C LEU A 67 3.29 14.76 -0.87
N ILE A 68 2.45 14.40 0.10
CA ILE A 68 1.07 13.95 -0.19
C ILE A 68 0.26 15.10 -0.78
N GLY A 69 0.37 16.32 -0.23
CA GLY A 69 -0.28 17.50 -0.79
C GLY A 69 0.17 17.79 -2.22
N LYS A 70 1.47 17.64 -2.50
CA LYS A 70 2.02 17.82 -3.84
C LYS A 70 1.56 16.74 -4.82
N ALA A 71 1.46 15.49 -4.37
CA ALA A 71 0.96 14.40 -5.19
C ALA A 71 -0.52 14.60 -5.56
N LEU A 72 -1.34 15.13 -4.63
CA LEU A 72 -2.77 15.39 -4.85
C LEU A 72 -3.06 16.48 -5.90
N GLU A 73 -2.06 17.24 -6.34
CA GLU A 73 -2.22 18.17 -7.48
C GLU A 73 -2.39 17.41 -8.82
N ARG A 74 -1.96 16.15 -8.89
CA ARG A 74 -1.91 15.37 -10.14
C ARG A 74 -2.48 13.95 -10.02
N TYR A 75 -2.69 13.47 -8.81
CA TYR A 75 -3.09 12.08 -8.51
C TYR A 75 -4.20 12.05 -7.47
N ARG A 76 -5.00 11.01 -7.50
CA ARG A 76 -5.66 10.50 -6.31
C ARG A 76 -4.68 9.57 -5.60
N VAL A 77 -4.49 9.76 -4.31
CA VAL A 77 -3.43 9.08 -3.55
C VAL A 77 -3.99 7.94 -2.73
N ILE A 78 -3.42 6.75 -2.91
CA ILE A 78 -3.81 5.54 -2.21
C ILE A 78 -2.77 5.23 -1.13
N LEU A 79 -3.20 5.22 0.12
CA LEU A 79 -2.41 4.97 1.32
C LEU A 79 -2.78 3.57 1.83
N MET A 80 -2.03 2.55 1.39
CA MET A 80 -2.24 1.16 1.80
C MET A 80 -1.46 0.87 3.09
N ASP A 81 -2.15 0.37 4.10
CA ASP A 81 -1.47 -0.28 5.22
C ASP A 81 -0.94 -1.63 4.72
N GLN A 82 0.39 -1.77 4.69
CA GLN A 82 1.00 -3.04 4.30
C GLN A 82 0.61 -4.13 5.29
N ARG A 83 0.58 -5.39 4.83
CA ARG A 83 0.28 -6.56 5.66
C ARG A 83 1.06 -6.55 6.98
N GLY A 84 0.40 -6.90 8.07
CA GLY A 84 0.98 -6.86 9.42
C GLY A 84 1.09 -5.46 10.03
N THR A 85 0.53 -4.41 9.40
CA THR A 85 0.60 -3.04 9.91
C THR A 85 -0.77 -2.37 9.98
N GLY A 86 -0.89 -1.36 10.82
CA GLY A 86 -2.05 -0.48 10.90
C GLY A 86 -3.37 -1.22 11.01
N ARG A 87 -4.27 -1.00 10.04
CA ARG A 87 -5.58 -1.67 9.95
C ARG A 87 -5.55 -2.93 9.08
N SER A 88 -4.38 -3.28 8.53
CA SER A 88 -4.15 -4.52 7.78
C SER A 88 -3.59 -5.61 8.68
N HIS A 89 -4.36 -6.00 9.71
CA HIS A 89 -4.02 -7.02 10.70
C HIS A 89 -2.65 -6.80 11.34
N ARG A 90 -2.53 -5.76 12.17
CA ARG A 90 -1.26 -5.39 12.82
C ARG A 90 -0.66 -6.56 13.59
N ILE A 91 0.62 -6.85 13.33
CA ILE A 91 1.42 -7.83 14.07
C ILE A 91 2.47 -7.10 14.90
N ASP A 92 2.48 -7.35 16.20
CA ASP A 92 3.44 -6.78 17.14
C ASP A 92 3.77 -7.75 18.30
N ALA A 93 4.48 -7.27 19.33
CA ALA A 93 4.87 -8.09 20.45
C ALA A 93 3.68 -8.67 21.26
N LEU A 94 2.49 -8.11 21.13
CA LEU A 94 1.27 -8.54 21.81
C LEU A 94 0.41 -9.49 20.97
N SER A 95 0.75 -9.68 19.70
CA SER A 95 0.05 -10.60 18.81
C SER A 95 0.18 -12.07 19.27
N PRO A 96 -0.76 -12.96 18.89
CA PRO A 96 -0.68 -14.38 19.22
C PRO A 96 0.68 -15.01 18.85
N ALA A 97 1.17 -15.94 19.66
CA ALA A 97 2.48 -16.57 19.44
C ALA A 97 2.57 -17.25 18.05
N ALA A 98 1.47 -17.81 17.54
CA ALA A 98 1.42 -18.40 16.20
C ALA A 98 1.73 -17.41 15.08
N GLU A 99 1.35 -16.14 15.23
CA GLU A 99 1.61 -15.07 14.26
C GLU A 99 3.03 -14.48 14.37
N ARG A 100 3.74 -14.78 15.45
CA ARG A 100 5.12 -14.31 15.71
C ARG A 100 6.18 -15.35 15.37
N THR A 101 5.82 -16.43 14.73
CA THR A 101 6.77 -17.45 14.25
C THR A 101 7.58 -16.93 13.06
N ALA A 102 8.80 -17.41 12.88
CA ALA A 102 9.63 -17.07 11.73
C ALA A 102 8.92 -17.36 10.40
N ALA A 103 8.17 -18.47 10.33
CA ALA A 103 7.39 -18.85 9.14
C ALA A 103 6.30 -17.81 8.83
N HIS A 104 5.53 -17.37 9.83
CA HIS A 104 4.49 -16.36 9.61
C HIS A 104 5.09 -14.98 9.29
N LEU A 105 6.16 -14.57 9.97
CA LEU A 105 6.85 -13.29 9.72
C LEU A 105 7.48 -13.25 8.31
N ALA A 106 7.90 -14.40 7.77
CA ALA A 106 8.38 -14.48 6.39
C ALA A 106 7.30 -14.14 5.35
N LEU A 107 6.02 -14.26 5.70
CA LEU A 107 4.91 -13.86 4.82
C LEU A 107 4.73 -12.33 4.72
N LEU A 108 5.36 -11.56 5.61
CA LEU A 108 5.27 -10.07 5.63
C LEU A 108 6.26 -9.39 4.67
N ARG A 109 6.94 -10.14 3.83
CA ARG A 109 7.97 -9.63 2.93
C ARG A 109 7.38 -8.87 1.73
N GLN A 110 8.26 -8.12 1.04
CA GLN A 110 7.91 -7.26 -0.08
C GLN A 110 7.22 -7.98 -1.24
N ASP A 111 7.56 -9.24 -1.51
CA ASP A 111 6.94 -10.04 -2.56
C ASP A 111 5.44 -10.25 -2.35
N ASN A 112 5.01 -10.51 -1.11
CA ASN A 112 3.60 -10.61 -0.76
C ASN A 112 2.92 -9.23 -0.64
N ILE A 113 3.65 -8.18 -0.23
CA ILE A 113 3.14 -6.79 -0.25
C ILE A 113 2.77 -6.38 -1.68
N VAL A 114 3.58 -6.77 -2.67
CA VAL A 114 3.28 -6.51 -4.08
C VAL A 114 2.02 -7.25 -4.53
N ARG A 115 1.84 -8.50 -4.13
CA ARG A 115 0.63 -9.27 -4.45
C ARG A 115 -0.62 -8.65 -3.81
N ASP A 116 -0.51 -8.15 -2.58
CA ASP A 116 -1.61 -7.40 -1.95
C ASP A 116 -1.94 -6.12 -2.72
N ALA A 117 -0.92 -5.39 -3.16
CA ALA A 117 -1.07 -4.19 -3.95
C ALA A 117 -1.77 -4.49 -5.29
N GLU A 118 -1.42 -5.60 -5.97
CA GLU A 118 -2.11 -6.06 -7.16
C GLU A 118 -3.59 -6.38 -6.91
N ARG A 119 -3.91 -7.07 -5.80
CA ARG A 119 -5.32 -7.31 -5.41
C ARG A 119 -6.08 -6.00 -5.15
N LEU A 120 -5.41 -5.01 -4.56
CA LEU A 120 -6.01 -3.69 -4.36
C LEU A 120 -6.18 -2.95 -5.69
N ARG A 121 -5.21 -3.02 -6.62
CA ARG A 121 -5.32 -2.43 -7.96
C ARG A 121 -6.53 -3.01 -8.72
N GLU A 122 -6.67 -4.33 -8.73
CA GLU A 122 -7.81 -5.03 -9.34
C GLU A 122 -9.13 -4.61 -8.68
N HIS A 123 -9.18 -4.54 -7.34
CA HIS A 123 -10.36 -4.10 -6.58
C HIS A 123 -10.79 -2.67 -6.96
N LEU A 124 -9.83 -1.80 -7.26
CA LEU A 124 -10.05 -0.44 -7.70
C LEU A 124 -10.39 -0.33 -9.20
N GLY A 125 -10.35 -1.43 -9.95
CA GLY A 125 -10.60 -1.47 -11.40
C GLY A 125 -9.55 -0.70 -12.21
N LEU A 126 -8.31 -0.63 -11.73
CA LEU A 126 -7.23 0.10 -12.39
C LEU A 126 -6.44 -0.83 -13.32
N GLU A 127 -6.20 -0.40 -14.55
CA GLU A 127 -5.27 -1.07 -15.44
C GLU A 127 -3.83 -0.85 -14.98
N LYS A 128 -3.48 0.40 -14.70
CA LYS A 128 -2.16 0.81 -14.20
C LYS A 128 -2.29 1.84 -13.08
N TRP A 129 -1.22 2.04 -12.36
CA TRP A 129 -1.04 3.12 -11.41
C TRP A 129 0.41 3.56 -11.29
N SER A 130 0.65 4.72 -10.71
CA SER A 130 1.99 5.16 -10.33
C SER A 130 2.30 4.69 -8.92
N LEU A 131 3.59 4.47 -8.62
CA LEU A 131 4.09 4.04 -7.32
C LEU A 131 4.99 5.10 -6.71
N PHE A 132 4.82 5.36 -5.43
CA PHE A 132 5.78 6.12 -4.63
C PHE A 132 6.25 5.28 -3.46
N GLY A 133 7.57 5.09 -3.32
CA GLY A 133 8.17 4.31 -2.24
C GLY A 133 9.20 5.09 -1.45
N GLN A 134 9.02 5.09 -0.13
CA GLN A 134 9.98 5.68 0.81
C GLN A 134 10.74 4.58 1.54
N SER A 135 12.08 4.63 1.57
CA SER A 135 12.92 3.67 2.29
C SER A 135 12.55 2.22 1.93
N PHE A 136 12.06 1.39 2.85
CA PHE A 136 11.57 0.03 2.58
C PHE A 136 10.51 -0.02 1.46
N GLY A 137 9.68 1.03 1.32
CA GLY A 137 8.76 1.16 0.19
C GLY A 137 9.46 1.18 -1.16
N GLY A 138 10.69 1.66 -1.25
CA GLY A 138 11.53 1.58 -2.45
C GLY A 138 11.90 0.13 -2.80
N PHE A 139 12.19 -0.72 -1.82
CA PHE A 139 12.40 -2.16 -2.05
C PHE A 139 11.11 -2.84 -2.51
N CYS A 140 9.94 -2.43 -1.99
CA CYS A 140 8.66 -2.91 -2.49
C CYS A 140 8.45 -2.53 -3.96
N ILE A 141 8.81 -1.31 -4.38
CA ILE A 141 8.75 -0.92 -5.81
C ILE A 141 9.67 -1.78 -6.65
N THR A 142 10.90 -2.06 -6.20
CA THR A 142 11.83 -2.93 -6.94
C THR A 142 11.26 -4.33 -7.13
N ALA A 143 10.65 -4.89 -6.09
CA ALA A 143 9.95 -6.17 -6.18
C ALA A 143 8.74 -6.08 -7.13
N TYR A 144 8.01 -4.95 -7.13
CA TYR A 144 6.88 -4.72 -8.02
C TYR A 144 7.31 -4.68 -9.50
N LEU A 145 8.40 -3.95 -9.80
CA LEU A 145 8.99 -3.90 -11.15
C LEU A 145 9.45 -5.28 -11.66
N SER A 146 9.74 -6.20 -10.74
CA SER A 146 10.12 -7.57 -11.10
C SER A 146 8.94 -8.51 -11.27
N GLN A 147 7.77 -8.21 -10.65
CA GLN A 147 6.61 -9.10 -10.64
C GLN A 147 5.50 -8.68 -11.60
N ALA A 148 5.24 -7.38 -11.73
CA ALA A 148 4.15 -6.83 -12.54
C ALA A 148 4.51 -5.45 -13.13
N PRO A 149 5.61 -5.32 -13.89
CA PRO A 149 6.04 -4.04 -14.47
C PRO A 149 5.00 -3.44 -15.42
N GLU A 150 4.18 -4.27 -16.06
CA GLU A 150 3.13 -3.86 -17.00
C GLU A 150 2.00 -3.05 -16.32
N HIS A 151 1.83 -3.16 -15.01
CA HIS A 151 0.81 -2.42 -14.25
C HIS A 151 1.35 -1.11 -13.64
N ILE A 152 2.59 -0.74 -13.95
CA ILE A 152 3.24 0.47 -13.44
C ILE A 152 3.30 1.53 -14.55
N GLU A 153 2.77 2.72 -14.26
CA GLU A 153 2.90 3.88 -15.13
C GLU A 153 4.17 4.66 -14.83
N HIS A 154 4.40 4.99 -13.55
CA HIS A 154 5.61 5.67 -13.06
C HIS A 154 6.02 5.08 -11.72
N ALA A 155 7.32 5.08 -11.43
CA ALA A 155 7.89 4.66 -10.15
C ALA A 155 8.78 5.76 -9.56
N PHE A 156 8.41 6.24 -8.37
CA PHE A 156 9.12 7.29 -7.66
C PHE A 156 9.74 6.72 -6.38
N PHE A 157 11.05 6.94 -6.21
CA PHE A 157 11.81 6.42 -5.07
C PHE A 157 12.35 7.57 -4.20
N THR A 158 12.25 7.41 -2.88
CA THR A 158 12.99 8.22 -1.91
C THR A 158 13.72 7.31 -0.91
N GLY A 159 15.00 7.07 -1.14
CA GLY A 159 15.76 6.06 -0.43
C GLY A 159 15.39 4.63 -0.84
N GLY A 160 15.97 3.61 -0.20
CA GLY A 160 15.64 2.21 -0.48
C GLY A 160 16.13 1.74 -1.86
N ILE A 161 17.33 2.09 -2.24
CA ILE A 161 17.96 1.60 -3.47
C ILE A 161 18.47 0.18 -3.21
N PRO A 162 18.09 -0.82 -4.04
CA PRO A 162 18.59 -2.17 -3.90
C PRO A 162 20.09 -2.23 -4.20
N THR A 163 20.77 -3.21 -3.61
CA THR A 163 22.18 -3.48 -3.93
C THR A 163 22.28 -3.87 -5.40
N LEU A 164 22.99 -3.09 -6.17
CA LEU A 164 23.39 -3.46 -7.53
C LEU A 164 24.54 -4.45 -7.40
N LYS A 165 24.36 -5.66 -7.88
CA LYS A 165 25.43 -6.63 -8.08
C LYS A 165 26.03 -6.47 -9.47
#